data_052650581a23d310c1d034b87833d732
#
_entry.id   052650581a23d310c1d034b87833d732
#
_cell.length_a   1.000
_cell.length_b   1.000
_cell.length_c   1.000
_cell.angle_alpha   90.00
_cell.angle_beta   90.00
_cell.angle_gamma   90.00
#
_symmetry.space_group_name_H-M   'P 1'
#
loop_
_entity.id
_entity.type
_entity.pdbx_description
1 polymer ?
#
loop_
_entity_poly.entity_id
_entity_poly.type
_entity_poly.pdbx_seq_one_letter_code
_entity_poly.pdbx_strand_id
1 'polypeptide(L)'
;DPRGEHAVVSTGAWSTGSMAPLTFLENKDAGAVWAFQVEHNGAWRWEVGNNTVDGYFAVSGPTNINHAWTKKLDPNECFTTVPASFVLASTQQEAIANLTQYRRACRRVDSTTTQPRIIFNDYMNTINGDPTTEKLLPLISGAAEVGCEIFVVDCGWYDDSGDWWPSVGEWLPSKTRFPGSKGIVEVMDAIKDAGMIPGLWLEPEVIGVKSPVAQKLPDSAFFQRNGHRVVEQERYILDLRDGSARKHLDDVIDRLVNDYGIGYFKMDYNVSPGSGTDYQADSVGDGMLEHNRAYLDWIDGIHRRYPHVILENCSSGGMREDYAQTSRFQVQSTSDQQDYRLYPAIAATAPVMVAPEQAASWAYPQSSMNAEQTAFNINTTLLGRFFLSGYINRM
;
A
#
# COMPACT_ATOMS: atom_id res chain seq x y z
N ASP A 1 0.14 26.06 29.88
CA ASP A 1 0.01 27.18 28.93
C ASP A 1 -1.47 27.28 28.48
N PRO A 2 -2.13 28.44 28.69
CA PRO A 2 -3.55 28.61 28.37
C PRO A 2 -3.83 28.68 26.85
N ARG A 3 -2.82 28.51 26.00
CA ARG A 3 -2.92 28.46 24.53
C ARG A 3 -1.97 27.42 23.95
N GLY A 4 -1.67 26.38 24.73
CA GLY A 4 -0.83 25.29 24.25
C GLY A 4 -1.55 24.43 23.21
N GLU A 5 -0.80 23.91 22.24
CA GLU A 5 -1.28 22.88 21.34
C GLU A 5 -0.27 21.73 21.26
N HIS A 6 -0.79 20.54 21.04
CA HIS A 6 -0.03 19.38 20.64
C HIS A 6 -0.58 18.89 19.29
N ALA A 7 0.26 18.92 18.27
CA ALA A 7 -0.13 18.55 16.92
C ALA A 7 0.75 17.42 16.38
N VAL A 8 0.15 16.55 15.59
CA VAL A 8 0.83 15.53 14.81
C VAL A 8 0.48 15.72 13.33
N VAL A 9 1.49 15.61 12.48
CA VAL A 9 1.40 15.95 11.07
C VAL A 9 2.03 14.81 10.26
N SER A 10 1.34 14.34 9.23
CA SER A 10 1.90 13.53 8.16
C SER A 10 2.13 14.39 6.94
N THR A 11 3.23 14.21 6.24
CA THR A 11 3.57 14.98 5.04
C THR A 11 3.80 14.08 3.84
N GLY A 12 3.64 14.62 2.63
CA GLY A 12 3.84 13.87 1.39
C GLY A 12 2.74 12.84 1.15
N ALA A 13 3.10 11.72 0.52
CA ALA A 13 2.16 10.66 0.13
C ALA A 13 2.15 9.45 1.10
N TRP A 14 2.99 9.44 2.13
CA TRP A 14 3.03 8.36 3.11
C TRP A 14 2.20 8.70 4.35
N SER A 15 0.92 8.38 4.29
CA SER A 15 -0.06 8.71 5.32
C SER A 15 0.24 8.16 6.71
N THR A 16 1.02 7.08 6.77
CA THR A 16 1.49 6.44 8.03
C THR A 16 3.00 6.33 8.11
N GLY A 17 3.73 7.12 7.34
CA GLY A 17 5.20 7.06 7.26
C GLY A 17 5.94 7.34 8.55
N SER A 18 5.38 8.16 9.43
CA SER A 18 5.96 8.46 10.74
C SER A 18 4.98 8.25 11.89
N MET A 19 3.70 8.54 11.67
CA MET A 19 2.64 8.44 12.70
C MET A 19 1.34 7.97 12.04
N ALA A 20 0.48 7.34 12.83
CA ALA A 20 -0.84 6.90 12.36
C ALA A 20 -1.84 8.07 12.29
N PRO A 21 -2.75 8.12 11.29
CA PRO A 21 -3.86 9.09 11.23
C PRO A 21 -4.97 8.75 12.23
N LEU A 22 -4.61 8.25 13.38
CA LEU A 22 -5.47 7.78 14.45
C LEU A 22 -4.95 8.30 15.79
N THR A 23 -5.84 8.77 16.64
CA THR A 23 -5.49 9.15 18.00
C THR A 23 -6.62 8.86 18.98
N PHE A 24 -6.26 8.75 20.25
CA PHE A 24 -7.18 8.54 21.35
C PHE A 24 -7.05 9.71 22.34
N LEU A 25 -8.18 10.26 22.73
CA LEU A 25 -8.28 11.28 23.77
C LEU A 25 -9.11 10.72 24.93
N GLU A 26 -8.46 10.54 26.08
CA GLU A 26 -9.12 10.04 27.28
C GLU A 26 -9.45 11.21 28.23
N ASN A 27 -10.72 11.30 28.63
CA ASN A 27 -11.15 12.14 29.72
C ASN A 27 -11.42 11.24 30.95
N LYS A 28 -10.48 11.24 31.88
CA LYS A 28 -10.54 10.38 33.08
C LYS A 28 -11.68 10.76 34.01
N ASP A 29 -12.03 12.04 34.10
CA ASP A 29 -13.10 12.53 34.98
C ASP A 29 -14.47 12.14 34.44
N ALA A 30 -14.64 12.14 33.13
CA ALA A 30 -15.87 11.71 32.48
C ALA A 30 -15.95 10.20 32.22
N GLY A 31 -14.85 9.45 32.42
CA GLY A 31 -14.76 8.03 32.07
C GLY A 31 -15.03 7.78 30.58
N ALA A 32 -14.54 8.65 29.71
CA ALA A 32 -14.81 8.63 28.29
C ALA A 32 -13.54 8.67 27.44
N VAL A 33 -13.53 7.91 26.38
CA VAL A 33 -12.44 7.87 25.38
C VAL A 33 -13.03 8.22 24.01
N TRP A 34 -12.47 9.22 23.36
CA TRP A 34 -12.71 9.52 21.94
C TRP A 34 -11.57 8.95 21.11
N ALA A 35 -11.89 8.22 20.04
CA ALA A 35 -10.97 7.85 19.01
C ALA A 35 -11.29 8.61 17.72
N PHE A 36 -10.28 9.17 17.06
CA PHE A 36 -10.43 9.94 15.83
C PHE A 36 -9.53 9.34 14.74
N GLN A 37 -10.07 9.21 13.53
CA GLN A 37 -9.35 8.68 12.38
C GLN A 37 -9.51 9.63 11.19
N VAL A 38 -8.39 10.03 10.56
CA VAL A 38 -8.41 10.73 9.27
C VAL A 38 -8.34 9.68 8.17
N GLU A 39 -9.29 9.71 7.23
CA GLU A 39 -9.45 8.70 6.19
C GLU A 39 -8.91 9.21 4.85
N HIS A 40 -7.59 9.45 4.82
CA HIS A 40 -6.91 10.02 3.67
C HIS A 40 -5.57 9.31 3.40
N ASN A 41 -5.31 9.02 2.13
CA ASN A 41 -4.11 8.34 1.66
C ASN A 41 -2.92 9.28 1.38
N GLY A 42 -2.89 10.44 2.01
CA GLY A 42 -1.83 11.45 1.88
C GLY A 42 -1.68 12.27 3.14
N ALA A 43 -1.37 13.55 2.96
CA ALA A 43 -1.07 14.49 4.04
C ALA A 43 -2.27 14.80 4.93
N TRP A 44 -2.06 14.81 6.25
CA TRP A 44 -3.09 15.10 7.25
C TRP A 44 -2.46 15.75 8.49
N ARG A 45 -3.32 16.36 9.31
CA ARG A 45 -2.98 16.89 10.63
C ARG A 45 -4.09 16.58 11.63
N TRP A 46 -3.73 16.23 12.86
CA TRP A 46 -4.61 16.36 14.00
C TRP A 46 -3.92 17.16 15.11
N GLU A 47 -4.71 17.80 15.92
CA GLU A 47 -4.21 18.58 17.05
C GLU A 47 -5.18 18.59 18.23
N VAL A 48 -4.62 18.69 19.43
CA VAL A 48 -5.32 18.92 20.68
C VAL A 48 -4.77 20.21 21.26
N GLY A 49 -5.64 21.11 21.62
CA GLY A 49 -5.20 22.40 22.14
C GLY A 49 -6.19 23.02 23.11
N ASN A 50 -5.86 24.24 23.48
CA ASN A 50 -6.61 25.02 24.45
C ASN A 50 -6.65 26.48 23.96
N ASN A 51 -7.82 27.08 23.97
CA ASN A 51 -8.07 28.45 23.50
C ASN A 51 -8.28 29.45 24.64
N THR A 52 -7.80 29.17 25.86
CA THR A 52 -7.94 29.92 27.10
C THR A 52 -9.24 29.66 27.87
N VAL A 53 -10.29 29.21 27.23
CA VAL A 53 -11.61 28.93 27.83
C VAL A 53 -11.87 27.45 27.80
N ASP A 54 -11.73 26.82 26.65
CA ASP A 54 -12.05 25.43 26.39
C ASP A 54 -10.86 24.68 25.77
N GLY A 55 -10.78 23.37 26.04
CA GLY A 55 -10.00 22.45 25.25
C GLY A 55 -10.70 22.17 23.91
N TYR A 56 -9.91 21.97 22.85
CA TYR A 56 -10.42 21.59 21.54
C TYR A 56 -9.63 20.43 20.94
N PHE A 57 -10.26 19.75 20.03
CA PHE A 57 -9.63 18.76 19.15
C PHE A 57 -9.96 19.11 17.68
N ALA A 58 -8.97 19.02 16.82
CA ALA A 58 -9.17 19.24 15.39
C ALA A 58 -8.48 18.16 14.56
N VAL A 59 -9.13 17.73 13.49
CA VAL A 59 -8.59 16.82 12.47
C VAL A 59 -8.78 17.44 11.11
N SER A 60 -7.80 17.28 10.24
CA SER A 60 -7.85 17.81 8.87
C SER A 60 -7.05 16.93 7.90
N GLY A 61 -7.35 17.04 6.62
CA GLY A 61 -6.46 16.68 5.54
C GLY A 61 -5.30 17.68 5.44
N PRO A 62 -4.79 17.97 4.23
CA PRO A 62 -3.70 18.91 4.06
C PRO A 62 -4.08 20.33 4.50
N THR A 63 -3.09 21.04 5.06
CA THR A 63 -3.21 22.42 5.53
C THR A 63 -2.26 23.34 4.76
N ASN A 64 -2.50 24.65 4.80
CA ASN A 64 -1.59 25.61 4.19
C ASN A 64 -0.19 25.56 4.83
N ILE A 65 -0.13 25.63 6.17
CA ILE A 65 1.13 25.75 6.92
C ILE A 65 2.02 24.51 6.77
N ASN A 66 1.44 23.32 6.86
CA ASN A 66 2.22 22.08 6.88
C ASN A 66 2.41 21.45 5.49
N HIS A 67 1.50 21.73 4.54
CA HIS A 67 1.41 20.99 3.29
C HIS A 67 1.37 21.88 2.05
N ALA A 68 1.54 23.18 2.21
CA ALA A 68 1.40 24.17 1.14
C ALA A 68 0.08 23.99 0.36
N TRP A 69 -1.01 23.68 1.09
CA TRP A 69 -2.32 23.45 0.50
C TRP A 69 -3.16 24.72 0.56
N THR A 70 -3.66 25.13 -0.57
CA THR A 70 -4.70 26.15 -0.75
C THR A 70 -5.60 25.73 -1.89
N LYS A 71 -6.89 26.02 -1.76
CA LYS A 71 -7.89 25.78 -2.80
C LYS A 71 -8.61 27.08 -3.10
N LYS A 72 -8.63 27.50 -4.35
CA LYS A 72 -9.47 28.59 -4.82
C LYS A 72 -10.87 28.03 -5.10
N LEU A 73 -11.90 28.69 -4.57
CA LEU A 73 -13.30 28.39 -4.89
C LEU A 73 -13.89 29.57 -5.63
N ASP A 74 -14.40 29.33 -6.82
CA ASP A 74 -15.18 30.31 -7.56
C ASP A 74 -16.64 30.34 -7.02
N PRO A 75 -17.42 31.38 -7.29
CA PRO A 75 -18.80 31.46 -6.84
C PRO A 75 -19.62 30.22 -7.21
N ASN A 76 -20.31 29.64 -6.24
CA ASN A 76 -21.11 28.40 -6.32
C ASN A 76 -20.30 27.10 -6.42
N GLU A 77 -18.98 27.13 -6.31
CA GLU A 77 -18.19 25.92 -6.13
C GLU A 77 -18.23 25.42 -4.68
N CYS A 78 -18.12 24.10 -4.53
CA CYS A 78 -18.06 23.43 -3.24
C CYS A 78 -16.77 22.61 -3.14
N PHE A 79 -16.15 22.62 -1.98
CA PHE A 79 -15.04 21.74 -1.66
C PHE A 79 -15.47 20.69 -0.64
N THR A 80 -15.24 19.43 -0.97
CA THR A 80 -15.43 18.33 -0.02
C THR A 80 -14.10 18.04 0.67
N THR A 81 -14.07 18.13 1.99
CA THR A 81 -12.89 17.80 2.79
C THR A 81 -12.57 16.31 2.72
N VAL A 82 -11.37 15.92 3.17
CA VAL A 82 -11.08 14.51 3.39
C VAL A 82 -11.99 13.97 4.48
N PRO A 83 -12.45 12.70 4.39
CA PRO A 83 -13.28 12.10 5.42
C PRO A 83 -12.51 11.95 6.74
N ALA A 84 -13.23 12.04 7.84
CA ALA A 84 -12.76 11.67 9.17
C ALA A 84 -13.89 10.97 9.92
N SER A 85 -13.54 10.00 10.74
CA SER A 85 -14.47 9.33 11.63
C SER A 85 -14.05 9.49 13.09
N PHE A 86 -15.03 9.41 13.99
CA PHE A 86 -14.77 9.39 15.41
C PHE A 86 -15.69 8.39 16.12
N VAL A 87 -15.20 7.91 17.26
CA VAL A 87 -15.91 6.98 18.13
C VAL A 87 -15.84 7.49 19.56
N LEU A 88 -16.92 7.38 20.31
CA LEU A 88 -16.97 7.57 21.74
C LEU A 88 -17.15 6.20 22.43
N ALA A 89 -16.33 5.93 23.44
CA ALA A 89 -16.30 4.68 24.17
C ALA A 89 -15.95 4.93 25.66
N SER A 90 -16.07 3.91 26.49
CA SER A 90 -15.68 3.96 27.90
C SER A 90 -14.22 3.57 28.13
N THR A 91 -13.63 2.83 27.20
CA THR A 91 -12.23 2.38 27.24
C THR A 91 -11.57 2.47 25.86
N GLN A 92 -10.25 2.48 25.83
CA GLN A 92 -9.50 2.47 24.58
C GLN A 92 -9.76 1.17 23.79
N GLN A 93 -9.87 0.02 24.48
CA GLN A 93 -10.15 -1.26 23.83
C GLN A 93 -11.55 -1.24 23.15
N GLU A 94 -12.54 -0.69 23.82
CA GLU A 94 -13.88 -0.53 23.23
C GLU A 94 -13.85 0.42 22.03
N ALA A 95 -13.10 1.53 22.11
CA ALA A 95 -12.93 2.44 20.99
C ALA A 95 -12.29 1.75 19.77
N ILE A 96 -11.24 0.93 19.96
CA ILE A 96 -10.61 0.14 18.90
C ILE A 96 -11.59 -0.87 18.32
N ALA A 97 -12.38 -1.56 19.16
CA ALA A 97 -13.36 -2.54 18.72
C ALA A 97 -14.46 -1.87 17.86
N ASN A 98 -14.97 -0.71 18.28
CA ASN A 98 -15.98 0.06 17.56
C ASN A 98 -15.44 0.60 16.22
N LEU A 99 -14.20 1.11 16.17
CA LEU A 99 -13.54 1.50 14.92
C LEU A 99 -13.37 0.30 13.99
N THR A 100 -13.01 -0.86 14.52
CA THR A 100 -12.86 -2.07 13.72
C THR A 100 -14.20 -2.52 13.13
N GLN A 101 -15.30 -2.42 13.89
CA GLN A 101 -16.66 -2.70 13.38
C GLN A 101 -17.05 -1.70 12.27
N TYR A 102 -16.78 -0.41 12.46
CA TYR A 102 -17.00 0.61 11.45
C TYR A 102 -16.23 0.32 10.17
N ARG A 103 -14.91 0.05 10.29
CA ARG A 103 -14.05 -0.29 9.15
C ARG A 103 -14.56 -1.50 8.38
N ARG A 104 -15.01 -2.55 9.08
CA ARG A 104 -15.60 -3.74 8.46
C ARG A 104 -16.93 -3.45 7.78
N ALA A 105 -17.75 -2.57 8.33
CA ALA A 105 -19.05 -2.22 7.75
C ALA A 105 -18.94 -1.37 6.49
N CYS A 106 -17.93 -0.50 6.42
CA CYS A 106 -17.78 0.49 5.34
C CYS A 106 -16.80 0.09 4.24
N ARG A 107 -15.90 -0.89 4.49
CA ARG A 107 -14.95 -1.35 3.48
C ARG A 107 -15.64 -2.15 2.38
N ARG A 108 -14.95 -2.24 1.23
CA ARG A 108 -15.31 -3.20 0.19
C ARG A 108 -15.25 -4.63 0.74
N VAL A 109 -16.29 -5.40 0.50
CA VAL A 109 -16.38 -6.81 0.91
C VAL A 109 -16.40 -7.69 -0.33
N ASP A 110 -15.59 -8.75 -0.31
CA ASP A 110 -15.57 -9.82 -1.30
C ASP A 110 -15.25 -11.17 -0.63
N SER A 111 -15.15 -12.24 -1.41
CA SER A 111 -14.87 -13.58 -0.87
C SER A 111 -13.52 -13.67 -0.15
N THR A 112 -12.55 -12.84 -0.51
CA THR A 112 -11.19 -12.90 0.07
C THR A 112 -11.12 -12.28 1.47
N THR A 113 -12.08 -11.42 1.83
CA THR A 113 -12.19 -10.85 3.18
C THR A 113 -12.85 -11.79 4.17
N THR A 114 -13.66 -12.73 3.68
CA THR A 114 -14.36 -13.76 4.50
C THR A 114 -13.60 -15.08 4.56
N GLN A 115 -12.77 -15.36 3.56
CA GLN A 115 -11.92 -16.56 3.48
C GLN A 115 -10.48 -16.11 3.15
N PRO A 116 -9.70 -15.68 4.15
CA PRO A 116 -8.34 -15.22 3.94
C PRO A 116 -7.47 -16.36 3.40
N ARG A 117 -6.86 -16.16 2.23
CA ARG A 117 -5.99 -17.12 1.58
C ARG A 117 -4.57 -17.01 2.11
N ILE A 118 -3.84 -18.13 2.12
CA ILE A 118 -2.42 -18.16 2.43
C ILE A 118 -1.64 -17.68 1.22
N ILE A 119 -0.75 -16.71 1.43
CA ILE A 119 0.01 -16.05 0.38
C ILE A 119 1.48 -16.35 0.52
N PHE A 120 2.14 -16.73 -0.57
CA PHE A 120 3.59 -16.77 -0.67
C PHE A 120 4.08 -15.59 -1.52
N ASN A 121 5.13 -14.90 -1.04
CA ASN A 121 5.81 -13.85 -1.78
C ASN A 121 7.31 -14.16 -1.85
N ASP A 122 7.93 -14.00 -3.01
CA ASP A 122 9.30 -14.43 -3.29
C ASP A 122 10.38 -13.42 -2.91
N TYR A 123 10.04 -12.28 -2.28
CA TYR A 123 11.01 -11.21 -2.05
C TYR A 123 11.80 -11.39 -0.76
N MET A 124 11.18 -11.08 0.40
CA MET A 124 11.88 -10.97 1.67
C MET A 124 12.45 -12.30 2.14
N ASN A 125 13.75 -12.28 2.53
CA ASN A 125 14.48 -13.50 2.96
C ASN A 125 14.46 -14.64 1.92
N THR A 126 14.19 -14.33 0.64
CA THR A 126 14.12 -15.28 -0.46
C THR A 126 14.95 -14.75 -1.65
N ILE A 127 14.32 -14.28 -2.74
CA ILE A 127 15.00 -13.91 -3.98
C ILE A 127 15.46 -12.44 -4.00
N ASN A 128 14.84 -11.55 -3.21
CA ASN A 128 15.19 -10.14 -3.08
C ASN A 128 15.27 -9.37 -4.42
N GLY A 129 14.22 -9.48 -5.24
CA GLY A 129 14.13 -8.73 -6.50
C GLY A 129 14.93 -9.30 -7.68
N ASP A 130 15.31 -10.57 -7.61
CA ASP A 130 15.97 -11.28 -8.69
C ASP A 130 15.21 -12.57 -9.14
N PRO A 131 13.90 -12.43 -9.52
CA PRO A 131 13.09 -13.55 -9.94
C PRO A 131 13.51 -14.06 -11.33
N THR A 132 13.75 -15.36 -11.44
CA THR A 132 14.02 -16.05 -12.72
C THR A 132 13.21 -17.34 -12.76
N THR A 133 12.92 -17.86 -13.96
CA THR A 133 12.23 -19.14 -14.10
C THR A 133 12.90 -20.24 -13.25
N GLU A 134 14.22 -20.33 -13.30
CA GLU A 134 15.00 -21.34 -12.55
C GLU A 134 14.79 -21.24 -11.04
N LYS A 135 14.74 -20.02 -10.48
CA LYS A 135 14.57 -19.80 -9.04
C LYS A 135 13.13 -19.98 -8.58
N LEU A 136 12.17 -19.59 -9.44
CA LEU A 136 10.75 -19.58 -9.09
C LEU A 136 10.11 -20.96 -9.13
N LEU A 137 10.41 -21.80 -10.12
CA LEU A 137 9.76 -23.12 -10.25
C LEU A 137 9.90 -24.01 -8.98
N PRO A 138 11.08 -24.11 -8.33
CA PRO A 138 11.18 -24.86 -7.08
C PRO A 138 10.40 -24.22 -5.91
N LEU A 139 10.34 -22.89 -5.85
CA LEU A 139 9.58 -22.18 -4.82
C LEU A 139 8.06 -22.36 -5.01
N ILE A 140 7.57 -22.38 -6.24
CA ILE A 140 6.17 -22.64 -6.58
C ILE A 140 5.77 -24.02 -6.06
N SER A 141 6.58 -25.03 -6.33
CA SER A 141 6.34 -26.38 -5.83
C SER A 141 6.30 -26.45 -4.30
N GLY A 142 7.28 -25.82 -3.62
CA GLY A 142 7.32 -25.77 -2.16
C GLY A 142 6.14 -24.97 -1.57
N ALA A 143 5.73 -23.88 -2.19
CA ALA A 143 4.57 -23.11 -1.75
C ALA A 143 3.27 -23.90 -1.85
N ALA A 144 3.07 -24.63 -2.94
CA ALA A 144 1.92 -25.50 -3.12
C ALA A 144 1.89 -26.65 -2.08
N GLU A 145 3.04 -27.27 -1.79
CA GLU A 145 3.17 -28.35 -0.82
C GLU A 145 2.76 -27.93 0.61
N VAL A 146 3.07 -26.70 1.00
CA VAL A 146 2.67 -26.14 2.31
C VAL A 146 1.28 -25.52 2.31
N GLY A 147 0.53 -25.59 1.20
CA GLY A 147 -0.86 -25.18 1.12
C GLY A 147 -1.05 -23.68 0.83
N CYS A 148 -0.08 -23.00 0.23
CA CYS A 148 -0.30 -21.63 -0.26
C CYS A 148 -1.35 -21.63 -1.39
N GLU A 149 -2.13 -20.58 -1.44
CA GLU A 149 -3.21 -20.42 -2.41
C GLU A 149 -2.95 -19.28 -3.41
N ILE A 150 -1.99 -18.41 -3.11
CA ILE A 150 -1.53 -17.31 -3.95
C ILE A 150 -0.01 -17.33 -3.96
N PHE A 151 0.60 -17.17 -5.15
CA PHE A 151 2.03 -17.02 -5.30
C PHE A 151 2.33 -15.68 -5.99
N VAL A 152 3.06 -14.78 -5.31
CA VAL A 152 3.39 -13.44 -5.78
C VAL A 152 4.84 -13.40 -6.23
N VAL A 153 5.06 -13.08 -7.50
CA VAL A 153 6.38 -12.70 -8.03
C VAL A 153 6.55 -11.20 -7.78
N ASP A 154 7.47 -10.87 -6.88
CA ASP A 154 7.72 -9.50 -6.43
C ASP A 154 8.58 -8.70 -7.43
N CYS A 155 9.13 -7.57 -7.06
CA CYS A 155 9.87 -6.65 -7.95
C CYS A 155 11.01 -7.34 -8.74
N GLY A 156 11.44 -6.70 -9.82
CA GLY A 156 12.54 -7.17 -10.68
C GLY A 156 12.10 -8.03 -11.86
N TRP A 157 10.87 -8.54 -11.91
CA TRP A 157 10.38 -9.40 -12.99
C TRP A 157 10.39 -8.73 -14.38
N TYR A 158 10.43 -7.42 -14.44
CA TYR A 158 10.42 -6.57 -15.65
C TYR A 158 11.81 -6.07 -16.06
N ASP A 159 12.84 -6.31 -15.25
CA ASP A 159 14.18 -5.72 -15.44
C ASP A 159 15.18 -6.68 -16.07
N ASP A 160 15.86 -6.23 -17.13
CA ASP A 160 16.95 -6.94 -17.79
C ASP A 160 18.35 -6.40 -17.41
N SER A 161 18.44 -5.28 -16.67
CA SER A 161 19.69 -4.62 -16.36
C SER A 161 20.38 -5.13 -15.08
N GLY A 162 19.62 -5.78 -14.19
CA GLY A 162 20.07 -6.16 -12.85
C GLY A 162 19.90 -5.04 -11.81
N ASP A 163 19.40 -3.88 -12.23
CA ASP A 163 19.06 -2.73 -11.38
C ASP A 163 17.62 -2.33 -11.66
N TRP A 164 16.70 -3.05 -11.00
CA TRP A 164 15.27 -2.91 -11.23
C TRP A 164 14.69 -1.55 -10.78
N TRP A 165 15.39 -0.86 -9.85
CA TRP A 165 14.89 0.35 -9.22
C TRP A 165 14.57 1.48 -10.21
N PRO A 166 15.49 1.94 -11.08
CA PRO A 166 15.23 3.01 -12.04
C PRO A 166 14.54 2.54 -13.33
N SER A 167 14.19 1.26 -13.46
CA SER A 167 13.60 0.68 -14.68
C SER A 167 12.10 0.45 -14.62
N VAL A 168 11.44 0.73 -13.47
CA VAL A 168 9.98 0.56 -13.29
C VAL A 168 9.16 1.36 -14.29
N GLY A 169 7.99 0.86 -14.66
CA GLY A 169 6.96 1.63 -15.38
C GLY A 169 6.48 1.04 -16.69
N GLU A 170 7.28 0.30 -17.46
CA GLU A 170 6.79 -0.34 -18.70
C GLU A 170 6.02 -1.63 -18.41
N TRP A 171 6.40 -2.33 -17.36
CA TRP A 171 5.74 -3.53 -16.87
C TRP A 171 5.63 -4.64 -17.91
N LEU A 172 6.69 -4.80 -18.71
CA LEU A 172 6.87 -5.91 -19.63
C LEU A 172 7.81 -6.94 -18.99
N PRO A 173 7.50 -8.26 -19.09
CA PRO A 173 8.37 -9.27 -18.53
C PRO A 173 9.77 -9.26 -19.15
N SER A 174 10.76 -9.41 -18.29
CA SER A 174 12.16 -9.58 -18.69
C SER A 174 12.33 -10.83 -19.56
N LYS A 175 13.09 -10.70 -20.66
CA LYS A 175 13.39 -11.83 -21.54
C LYS A 175 14.60 -12.64 -21.08
N THR A 176 15.48 -12.02 -20.30
CA THR A 176 16.69 -12.69 -19.76
C THR A 176 16.33 -13.50 -18.52
N ARG A 177 15.42 -12.98 -17.67
CA ARG A 177 14.94 -13.67 -16.46
C ARG A 177 13.98 -14.81 -16.77
N PHE A 178 13.19 -14.65 -17.82
CA PHE A 178 12.21 -15.63 -18.30
C PHE A 178 12.52 -16.03 -19.74
N PRO A 179 13.59 -16.84 -19.96
CA PRO A 179 14.02 -17.24 -21.29
C PRO A 179 13.03 -18.24 -21.91
N GLY A 180 13.21 -18.47 -23.22
CA GLY A 180 12.39 -19.42 -23.98
C GLY A 180 11.14 -18.79 -24.62
N SER A 181 10.39 -19.60 -25.37
CA SER A 181 9.25 -19.13 -26.16
C SER A 181 8.04 -18.71 -25.35
N LYS A 182 7.87 -19.26 -24.14
CA LYS A 182 6.76 -18.93 -23.22
C LYS A 182 7.07 -17.71 -22.34
N GLY A 183 8.36 -17.36 -22.12
CA GLY A 183 8.72 -16.26 -21.22
C GLY A 183 8.11 -16.45 -19.82
N ILE A 184 7.61 -15.37 -19.22
CA ILE A 184 6.98 -15.41 -17.88
C ILE A 184 5.72 -16.29 -17.82
N VAL A 185 5.07 -16.58 -18.98
CA VAL A 185 3.87 -17.43 -19.02
C VAL A 185 4.18 -18.83 -18.49
N GLU A 186 5.42 -19.35 -18.67
CA GLU A 186 5.84 -20.63 -18.08
C GLU A 186 5.70 -20.63 -16.56
N VAL A 187 6.08 -19.52 -15.91
CA VAL A 187 5.97 -19.35 -14.45
C VAL A 187 4.50 -19.22 -14.03
N MET A 188 3.72 -18.40 -14.76
CA MET A 188 2.29 -18.22 -14.47
C MET A 188 1.49 -19.51 -14.65
N ASP A 189 1.80 -20.28 -15.68
CA ASP A 189 1.19 -21.61 -15.89
C ASP A 189 1.56 -22.55 -14.73
N ALA A 190 2.83 -22.61 -14.32
CA ALA A 190 3.25 -23.44 -13.20
C ALA A 190 2.54 -23.10 -11.88
N ILE A 191 2.29 -21.80 -11.62
CA ILE A 191 1.53 -21.35 -10.44
C ILE A 191 0.07 -21.86 -10.53
N LYS A 192 -0.57 -21.70 -11.69
CA LYS A 192 -1.95 -22.16 -11.94
C LYS A 192 -2.07 -23.68 -11.86
N ASP A 193 -1.13 -24.40 -12.47
CA ASP A 193 -1.09 -25.87 -12.47
C ASP A 193 -0.90 -26.45 -11.06
N ALA A 194 -0.22 -25.68 -10.20
CA ALA A 194 -0.09 -25.96 -8.77
C ALA A 194 -1.33 -25.58 -7.93
N GLY A 195 -2.40 -25.08 -8.55
CA GLY A 195 -3.66 -24.72 -7.91
C GLY A 195 -3.65 -23.35 -7.23
N MET A 196 -2.64 -22.52 -7.47
CA MET A 196 -2.50 -21.18 -6.87
C MET A 196 -2.92 -20.06 -7.84
N ILE A 197 -3.26 -18.91 -7.28
CA ILE A 197 -3.49 -17.69 -8.04
C ILE A 197 -2.15 -17.00 -8.31
N PRO A 198 -1.80 -16.69 -9.59
CA PRO A 198 -0.59 -15.93 -9.89
C PRO A 198 -0.75 -14.46 -9.52
N GLY A 199 0.27 -13.92 -8.85
CA GLY A 199 0.37 -12.51 -8.46
C GLY A 199 1.63 -11.85 -8.99
N LEU A 200 1.55 -10.53 -9.19
CA LEU A 200 2.68 -9.67 -9.57
C LEU A 200 2.74 -8.43 -8.70
N TRP A 201 3.97 -7.99 -8.44
CA TRP A 201 4.26 -6.70 -7.85
C TRP A 201 4.22 -5.58 -8.91
N LEU A 202 3.64 -4.44 -8.55
CA LEU A 202 3.64 -3.21 -9.33
C LEU A 202 3.90 -2.00 -8.41
N GLU A 203 4.48 -0.95 -8.99
CA GLU A 203 4.58 0.37 -8.36
C GLU A 203 3.96 1.42 -9.30
N PRO A 204 2.63 1.57 -9.27
CA PRO A 204 1.88 2.25 -10.32
C PRO A 204 2.05 3.77 -10.34
N GLU A 205 2.46 4.39 -9.23
CA GLU A 205 2.55 5.85 -9.12
C GLU A 205 3.91 6.42 -9.55
N VAL A 206 4.81 5.58 -10.09
CA VAL A 206 6.14 6.02 -10.51
C VAL A 206 6.55 5.46 -11.86
N ILE A 207 7.44 6.20 -12.52
CA ILE A 207 8.16 5.78 -13.74
C ILE A 207 9.64 5.98 -13.50
N GLY A 208 10.43 4.92 -13.59
CA GLY A 208 11.89 4.99 -13.45
C GLY A 208 12.54 5.88 -14.53
N VAL A 209 13.59 6.59 -14.17
CA VAL A 209 14.29 7.49 -15.11
C VAL A 209 14.90 6.75 -16.30
N LYS A 210 15.19 5.44 -16.16
CA LYS A 210 15.69 4.57 -17.23
C LYS A 210 14.58 3.88 -18.02
N SER A 211 13.31 3.99 -17.56
CA SER A 211 12.18 3.38 -18.28
C SER A 211 11.92 4.08 -19.61
N PRO A 212 11.69 3.34 -20.70
CA PRO A 212 11.31 3.95 -21.98
C PRO A 212 9.99 4.72 -21.91
N VAL A 213 9.14 4.42 -20.95
CA VAL A 213 7.86 5.13 -20.71
C VAL A 213 8.09 6.58 -20.30
N ALA A 214 9.19 6.88 -19.60
CA ALA A 214 9.54 8.25 -19.23
C ALA A 214 9.65 9.21 -20.42
N GLN A 215 10.00 8.69 -21.61
CA GLN A 215 10.09 9.47 -22.86
C GLN A 215 8.83 9.37 -23.72
N LYS A 216 8.02 8.34 -23.54
CA LYS A 216 6.79 8.12 -24.33
C LYS A 216 5.60 8.94 -23.81
N LEU A 217 5.51 9.13 -22.51
CA LEU A 217 4.42 9.91 -21.90
C LEU A 217 4.70 11.42 -21.96
N PRO A 218 3.66 12.25 -22.15
CA PRO A 218 3.80 13.71 -22.13
C PRO A 218 4.19 14.20 -20.72
N ASP A 219 4.76 15.40 -20.65
CA ASP A 219 5.13 16.03 -19.35
C ASP A 219 3.93 16.20 -18.42
N SER A 220 2.73 16.39 -18.97
CA SER A 220 1.48 16.48 -18.19
C SER A 220 1.16 15.24 -17.37
N ALA A 221 1.67 14.07 -17.80
CA ALA A 221 1.48 12.80 -17.10
C ALA A 221 2.35 12.65 -15.84
N PHE A 222 3.18 13.64 -15.53
CA PHE A 222 4.10 13.61 -14.39
C PHE A 222 3.89 14.78 -13.46
N PHE A 223 4.18 14.58 -12.18
CA PHE A 223 4.28 15.68 -11.23
C PHE A 223 5.32 16.69 -11.71
N GLN A 224 4.97 17.96 -11.61
CA GLN A 224 5.86 19.06 -11.93
C GLN A 224 5.93 20.04 -10.78
N ARG A 225 7.08 20.66 -10.60
CA ARG A 225 7.31 21.82 -9.74
C ARG A 225 8.16 22.84 -10.49
N ASN A 226 7.66 24.06 -10.54
CA ASN A 226 8.32 25.16 -11.28
C ASN A 226 8.62 24.79 -12.76
N GLY A 227 7.72 24.06 -13.41
CA GLY A 227 7.86 23.65 -14.80
C GLY A 227 8.82 22.48 -15.06
N HIS A 228 9.29 21.79 -14.03
CA HIS A 228 10.17 20.61 -14.16
C HIS A 228 9.53 19.38 -13.54
N ARG A 229 9.71 18.22 -14.17
CA ARG A 229 9.25 16.94 -13.61
C ARG A 229 9.88 16.70 -12.23
N VAL A 230 9.05 16.27 -11.29
CA VAL A 230 9.53 15.85 -9.96
C VAL A 230 10.24 14.50 -10.09
N VAL A 231 11.47 14.45 -9.58
CA VAL A 231 12.28 13.23 -9.51
C VAL A 231 12.64 12.95 -8.07
N GLU A 232 12.31 11.75 -7.60
CA GLU A 232 12.67 11.27 -6.27
C GLU A 232 13.35 9.91 -6.39
N GLN A 233 14.59 9.80 -5.91
CA GLN A 233 15.36 8.56 -5.93
C GLN A 233 15.34 7.84 -7.30
N GLU A 234 15.69 8.55 -8.38
CA GLU A 234 15.71 8.07 -9.76
C GLU A 234 14.34 7.66 -10.34
N ARG A 235 13.24 8.20 -9.80
CA ARG A 235 11.87 7.97 -10.27
C ARG A 235 11.13 9.26 -10.50
N TYR A 236 10.46 9.37 -11.64
CA TYR A 236 9.43 10.37 -11.89
C TYR A 236 8.14 9.94 -11.21
N ILE A 237 7.42 10.89 -10.64
CA ILE A 237 6.10 10.63 -10.05
C ILE A 237 5.05 10.78 -11.14
N LEU A 238 4.25 9.74 -11.35
CA LEU A 238 3.16 9.73 -12.32
C LEU A 238 1.97 10.47 -11.74
N ASP A 239 1.33 11.32 -12.53
CA ASP A 239 0.17 12.10 -12.10
C ASP A 239 -1.14 11.44 -12.55
N LEU A 240 -1.83 10.78 -11.65
CA LEU A 240 -3.08 10.09 -11.98
C LEU A 240 -4.28 11.03 -12.25
N ARG A 241 -4.10 12.35 -12.13
CA ARG A 241 -5.07 13.32 -12.63
C ARG A 241 -5.06 13.40 -14.16
N ASP A 242 -3.91 13.08 -14.79
CA ASP A 242 -3.74 13.07 -16.24
C ASP A 242 -4.30 11.81 -16.89
N GLY A 243 -5.04 11.98 -17.98
CA GLY A 243 -5.67 10.88 -18.71
C GLY A 243 -4.67 9.94 -19.38
N SER A 244 -3.48 10.43 -19.80
CA SER A 244 -2.45 9.60 -20.43
C SER A 244 -1.77 8.70 -19.40
N ALA A 245 -1.56 9.21 -18.17
CA ALA A 245 -1.04 8.43 -17.05
C ALA A 245 -1.99 7.27 -16.70
N ARG A 246 -3.28 7.58 -16.52
CA ARG A 246 -4.31 6.56 -16.26
C ARG A 246 -4.43 5.55 -17.36
N LYS A 247 -4.45 6.01 -18.62
CA LYS A 247 -4.53 5.11 -19.78
C LYS A 247 -3.35 4.14 -19.81
N HIS A 248 -2.14 4.63 -19.57
CA HIS A 248 -0.95 3.77 -19.51
C HIS A 248 -1.11 2.67 -18.46
N LEU A 249 -1.54 3.01 -17.23
CA LEU A 249 -1.74 2.05 -16.17
C LEU A 249 -2.91 1.09 -16.45
N ASP A 250 -3.99 1.56 -17.07
CA ASP A 250 -5.10 0.73 -17.48
C ASP A 250 -4.67 -0.31 -18.52
N ASP A 251 -3.90 0.11 -19.55
CA ASP A 251 -3.34 -0.78 -20.55
C ASP A 251 -2.40 -1.84 -19.93
N VAL A 252 -1.65 -1.47 -18.88
CA VAL A 252 -0.81 -2.40 -18.11
C VAL A 252 -1.65 -3.44 -17.38
N ILE A 253 -2.63 -3.00 -16.57
CA ILE A 253 -3.50 -3.92 -15.83
C ILE A 253 -4.25 -4.84 -16.76
N ASP A 254 -4.85 -4.30 -17.85
CA ASP A 254 -5.60 -5.08 -18.83
C ASP A 254 -4.73 -6.17 -19.48
N ARG A 255 -3.51 -5.84 -19.86
CA ARG A 255 -2.53 -6.80 -20.40
C ARG A 255 -2.18 -7.87 -19.37
N LEU A 256 -1.83 -7.49 -18.12
CA LEU A 256 -1.40 -8.44 -17.11
C LEU A 256 -2.53 -9.40 -16.71
N VAL A 257 -3.76 -8.92 -16.61
CA VAL A 257 -4.92 -9.76 -16.31
C VAL A 257 -5.28 -10.66 -17.49
N ASN A 258 -5.39 -10.09 -18.71
CA ASN A 258 -5.96 -10.83 -19.86
C ASN A 258 -4.93 -11.73 -20.55
N ASP A 259 -3.66 -11.28 -20.69
CA ASP A 259 -2.65 -12.03 -21.44
C ASP A 259 -1.87 -13.01 -20.54
N TYR A 260 -1.68 -12.67 -19.27
CA TYR A 260 -0.91 -13.51 -18.32
C TYR A 260 -1.79 -14.19 -17.27
N GLY A 261 -3.06 -13.75 -17.13
CA GLY A 261 -4.03 -14.34 -16.20
C GLY A 261 -3.69 -14.03 -14.74
N ILE A 262 -3.15 -12.84 -14.49
CA ILE A 262 -2.83 -12.39 -13.12
C ILE A 262 -4.12 -12.15 -12.34
N GLY A 263 -4.21 -12.73 -11.16
CA GLY A 263 -5.35 -12.61 -10.24
C GLY A 263 -5.03 -11.88 -8.95
N TYR A 264 -3.77 -11.45 -8.77
CA TYR A 264 -3.34 -10.72 -7.57
C TYR A 264 -2.30 -9.66 -7.94
N PHE A 265 -2.44 -8.45 -7.41
CA PHE A 265 -1.43 -7.40 -7.51
C PHE A 265 -1.03 -6.87 -6.14
N LYS A 266 0.29 -6.84 -5.88
CA LYS A 266 0.89 -6.06 -4.80
C LYS A 266 1.22 -4.67 -5.36
N MET A 267 0.42 -3.67 -4.96
CA MET A 267 0.59 -2.27 -5.36
C MET A 267 1.46 -1.56 -4.35
N ASP A 268 2.67 -1.23 -4.73
CA ASP A 268 3.68 -0.60 -3.86
C ASP A 268 3.87 0.89 -4.16
N TYR A 269 4.49 1.60 -3.23
CA TYR A 269 4.88 3.00 -3.39
C TYR A 269 6.05 3.37 -2.50
N ASN A 270 7.26 3.35 -3.04
CA ASN A 270 8.51 3.38 -2.28
C ASN A 270 9.21 4.74 -2.24
N VAL A 271 8.62 5.76 -2.83
CA VAL A 271 9.16 7.13 -2.81
C VAL A 271 8.06 8.13 -2.43
N SER A 272 8.42 9.18 -1.71
CA SER A 272 7.47 10.25 -1.38
C SER A 272 7.82 11.51 -2.18
N PRO A 273 6.85 12.08 -2.94
CA PRO A 273 7.09 13.25 -3.78
C PRO A 273 7.21 14.58 -3.01
N GLY A 274 7.30 14.52 -1.69
CA GLY A 274 7.35 15.71 -0.84
C GLY A 274 6.01 16.48 -0.86
N SER A 275 6.05 17.77 -1.16
CA SER A 275 4.85 18.62 -1.12
C SER A 275 3.85 18.38 -2.24
N GLY A 276 4.24 17.73 -3.36
CA GLY A 276 3.34 17.40 -4.46
C GLY A 276 3.68 18.07 -5.79
N THR A 277 2.68 18.57 -6.50
CA THR A 277 2.80 19.15 -7.85
C THR A 277 2.03 20.48 -7.95
N ASP A 278 2.64 21.47 -8.57
CA ASP A 278 1.99 22.77 -8.89
C ASP A 278 1.36 22.80 -10.28
N TYR A 279 1.55 21.76 -11.07
CA TYR A 279 1.01 21.69 -12.43
C TYR A 279 -0.50 21.50 -12.41
N GLN A 280 -1.22 22.44 -13.06
CA GLN A 280 -2.69 22.43 -13.12
C GLN A 280 -3.36 22.23 -11.74
N ALA A 281 -2.88 22.97 -10.73
CA ALA A 281 -3.38 22.95 -9.38
C ALA A 281 -3.36 24.33 -8.76
N ASP A 282 -4.22 24.58 -7.79
CA ASP A 282 -4.28 25.87 -7.08
C ASP A 282 -3.07 26.08 -6.15
N SER A 283 -2.47 24.97 -5.73
CA SER A 283 -1.25 24.95 -4.93
C SER A 283 -0.57 23.57 -5.04
N VAL A 284 0.67 23.48 -4.59
CA VAL A 284 1.41 22.21 -4.61
C VAL A 284 0.69 21.12 -3.82
N GLY A 285 0.17 21.46 -2.65
CA GLY A 285 -0.61 20.54 -1.82
C GLY A 285 -1.98 20.17 -2.40
N ASP A 286 -2.58 21.06 -3.19
CA ASP A 286 -3.83 20.78 -3.90
C ASP A 286 -3.60 19.74 -5.01
N GLY A 287 -2.52 19.91 -5.78
CA GLY A 287 -2.13 18.91 -6.77
C GLY A 287 -1.89 17.53 -6.17
N MET A 288 -1.28 17.45 -4.98
CA MET A 288 -1.11 16.19 -4.24
C MET A 288 -2.45 15.60 -3.79
N LEU A 289 -3.33 16.41 -3.22
CA LEU A 289 -4.65 15.97 -2.75
C LEU A 289 -5.47 15.38 -3.90
N GLU A 290 -5.52 16.07 -5.03
CA GLU A 290 -6.29 15.62 -6.19
C GLU A 290 -5.67 14.38 -6.86
N HIS A 291 -4.33 14.24 -6.85
CA HIS A 291 -3.67 13.02 -7.29
C HIS A 291 -4.04 11.83 -6.38
N ASN A 292 -3.99 12.01 -5.06
CA ASN A 292 -4.37 10.95 -4.11
C ASN A 292 -5.82 10.50 -4.31
N ARG A 293 -6.74 11.43 -4.59
CA ARG A 293 -8.13 11.12 -4.96
C ARG A 293 -8.23 10.35 -6.28
N ALA A 294 -7.50 10.80 -7.29
CA ALA A 294 -7.45 10.14 -8.59
C ALA A 294 -6.88 8.71 -8.51
N TYR A 295 -5.91 8.48 -7.62
CA TYR A 295 -5.40 7.14 -7.35
C TYR A 295 -6.47 6.22 -6.76
N LEU A 296 -7.22 6.68 -5.75
CA LEU A 296 -8.31 5.88 -5.17
C LEU A 296 -9.41 5.58 -6.19
N ASP A 297 -9.77 6.55 -7.03
CA ASP A 297 -10.72 6.36 -8.14
C ASP A 297 -10.24 5.32 -9.16
N TRP A 298 -8.93 5.32 -9.45
CA TRP A 298 -8.32 4.34 -10.35
C TRP A 298 -8.37 2.92 -9.75
N ILE A 299 -8.08 2.77 -8.44
CA ILE A 299 -8.23 1.50 -7.72
C ILE A 299 -9.67 1.01 -7.77
N ASP A 300 -10.65 1.89 -7.51
CA ASP A 300 -12.06 1.56 -7.64
C ASP A 300 -12.43 1.16 -9.10
N GLY A 301 -11.75 1.76 -10.08
CA GLY A 301 -11.84 1.40 -11.51
C GLY A 301 -11.37 -0.03 -11.80
N ILE A 302 -10.24 -0.46 -11.22
CA ILE A 302 -9.75 -1.84 -11.37
C ILE A 302 -10.77 -2.83 -10.80
N HIS A 303 -11.30 -2.57 -9.60
CA HIS A 303 -12.32 -3.44 -9.00
C HIS A 303 -13.60 -3.55 -9.83
N ARG A 304 -14.01 -2.49 -10.52
CA ARG A 304 -15.17 -2.54 -11.42
C ARG A 304 -14.90 -3.38 -12.65
N ARG A 305 -13.71 -3.29 -13.25
CA ARG A 305 -13.33 -4.06 -14.45
C ARG A 305 -13.01 -5.51 -14.12
N TYR A 306 -12.34 -5.74 -13.01
CA TYR A 306 -11.81 -7.05 -12.60
C TYR A 306 -12.19 -7.38 -11.16
N PRO A 307 -13.49 -7.64 -10.86
CA PRO A 307 -13.96 -7.86 -9.50
C PRO A 307 -13.37 -9.11 -8.81
N HIS A 308 -12.76 -10.01 -9.58
CA HIS A 308 -12.09 -11.22 -9.10
C HIS A 308 -10.62 -11.00 -8.74
N VAL A 309 -10.03 -9.89 -9.13
CA VAL A 309 -8.63 -9.58 -8.84
C VAL A 309 -8.49 -9.09 -7.41
N ILE A 310 -7.49 -9.63 -6.72
CA ILE A 310 -7.15 -9.26 -5.35
C ILE A 310 -6.07 -8.18 -5.39
N LEU A 311 -6.26 -7.12 -4.61
CA LEU A 311 -5.29 -6.04 -4.48
C LEU A 311 -4.71 -6.01 -3.07
N GLU A 312 -3.38 -6.01 -2.99
CA GLU A 312 -2.59 -5.72 -1.79
C GLU A 312 -2.08 -4.28 -1.87
N ASN A 313 -2.33 -3.49 -0.83
CA ASN A 313 -1.70 -2.21 -0.63
C ASN A 313 -0.36 -2.39 0.08
N CYS A 314 0.69 -1.80 -0.48
CA CYS A 314 2.02 -1.75 0.09
C CYS A 314 2.61 -0.34 -0.10
N SER A 315 3.52 0.04 0.76
CA SER A 315 4.30 1.26 0.62
C SER A 315 5.54 1.11 1.48
N SER A 316 6.61 0.53 0.95
CA SER A 316 7.76 0.11 1.77
C SER A 316 7.29 -0.58 3.06
N GLY A 317 6.41 -1.56 2.93
CA GLY A 317 5.64 -2.14 4.03
C GLY A 317 4.44 -1.26 4.42
N GLY A 318 4.45 -0.68 5.61
CA GLY A 318 3.32 -0.02 6.26
C GLY A 318 3.28 1.51 6.16
N MET A 319 3.92 2.17 5.16
CA MET A 319 3.93 3.63 5.06
C MET A 319 2.59 4.26 4.64
N ARG A 320 1.60 3.45 4.18
CA ARG A 320 0.24 3.87 3.80
C ARG A 320 -0.82 2.89 4.28
N GLU A 321 -0.97 2.75 5.60
CA GLU A 321 -1.98 1.88 6.24
C GLU A 321 -3.28 2.63 6.60
N ASP A 322 -3.54 3.77 5.96
CA ASP A 322 -4.73 4.56 6.22
C ASP A 322 -6.03 3.87 5.78
N TYR A 323 -7.16 4.34 6.32
CA TYR A 323 -8.45 3.72 6.03
C TYR A 323 -8.96 4.03 4.61
N ALA A 324 -8.51 5.10 3.95
CA ALA A 324 -8.85 5.34 2.55
C ALA A 324 -8.32 4.20 1.66
N GLN A 325 -7.13 3.68 1.97
CA GLN A 325 -6.55 2.51 1.30
C GLN A 325 -7.23 1.21 1.76
N THR A 326 -7.23 0.93 3.08
CA THR A 326 -7.74 -0.35 3.60
C THR A 326 -9.24 -0.56 3.42
N SER A 327 -10.00 0.50 3.11
CA SER A 327 -11.41 0.39 2.71
C SER A 327 -11.60 -0.20 1.30
N ARG A 328 -10.56 -0.18 0.46
CA ARG A 328 -10.58 -0.62 -0.94
C ARG A 328 -9.78 -1.90 -1.17
N PHE A 329 -8.63 -2.02 -0.53
CA PHE A 329 -7.72 -3.15 -0.71
C PHE A 329 -8.13 -4.34 0.16
N GLN A 330 -8.00 -5.55 -0.39
CA GLN A 330 -8.29 -6.78 0.35
C GLN A 330 -7.17 -7.17 1.31
N VAL A 331 -5.95 -6.72 1.01
CA VAL A 331 -4.74 -7.04 1.77
C VAL A 331 -3.94 -5.76 2.01
N GLN A 332 -3.37 -5.65 3.21
CA GLN A 332 -2.47 -4.56 3.60
C GLN A 332 -1.14 -5.13 4.05
N SER A 333 -0.07 -4.77 3.36
CA SER A 333 1.29 -5.01 3.84
C SER A 333 1.56 -4.15 5.08
N THR A 334 2.14 -4.74 6.13
CA THR A 334 2.29 -4.07 7.44
C THR A 334 3.72 -3.66 7.74
N SER A 335 4.73 -4.32 7.17
CA SER A 335 6.14 -3.97 7.37
C SER A 335 7.07 -4.76 6.46
N ASP A 336 8.20 -4.15 6.12
CA ASP A 336 9.36 -4.81 5.48
C ASP A 336 10.39 -5.32 6.50
N GLN A 337 10.00 -5.49 7.77
CA GLN A 337 10.87 -6.05 8.79
C GLN A 337 11.18 -7.52 8.50
N GLN A 338 12.45 -7.82 8.20
CA GLN A 338 12.91 -9.17 7.84
C GLN A 338 13.43 -10.01 9.03
N ASP A 339 13.64 -9.38 10.18
CA ASP A 339 13.99 -10.12 11.40
C ASP A 339 12.73 -10.66 12.07
N TYR A 340 12.52 -11.96 11.97
CA TYR A 340 11.34 -12.65 12.51
C TYR A 340 11.19 -12.47 14.04
N ARG A 341 12.25 -12.10 14.77
CA ARG A 341 12.22 -11.86 16.21
C ARG A 341 11.63 -10.50 16.57
N LEU A 342 11.77 -9.51 15.66
CA LEU A 342 11.23 -8.16 15.82
C LEU A 342 9.81 -8.04 15.27
N TYR A 343 9.45 -8.87 14.30
CA TYR A 343 8.18 -8.82 13.59
C TYR A 343 6.92 -9.03 14.49
N PRO A 344 6.93 -9.87 15.54
CA PRO A 344 5.75 -10.10 16.38
C PRO A 344 5.15 -8.85 17.02
N ALA A 345 5.96 -7.85 17.35
CA ALA A 345 5.46 -6.57 17.87
C ALA A 345 4.63 -5.82 16.81
N ILE A 346 5.06 -5.87 15.55
CA ILE A 346 4.34 -5.27 14.41
C ILE A 346 3.03 -6.02 14.20
N ALA A 347 3.07 -7.35 14.09
CA ALA A 347 1.88 -8.17 13.88
C ALA A 347 0.84 -8.01 15.00
N ALA A 348 1.28 -7.88 16.26
CA ALA A 348 0.41 -7.69 17.41
C ALA A 348 -0.24 -6.30 17.45
N THR A 349 0.39 -5.27 16.90
CA THR A 349 -0.11 -3.89 16.92
C THR A 349 -0.87 -3.49 15.65
N ALA A 350 -0.64 -4.14 14.54
CA ALA A 350 -1.33 -3.88 13.26
C ALA A 350 -2.87 -3.83 13.38
N PRO A 351 -3.54 -4.67 14.21
CA PRO A 351 -4.99 -4.63 14.37
C PRO A 351 -5.58 -3.32 14.92
N VAL A 352 -4.77 -2.44 15.47
CA VAL A 352 -5.21 -1.09 15.84
C VAL A 352 -5.57 -0.26 14.62
N MET A 353 -4.86 -0.46 13.50
CA MET A 353 -5.05 0.28 12.26
C MET A 353 -5.79 -0.52 11.18
N VAL A 354 -5.49 -1.79 11.04
CA VAL A 354 -5.92 -2.66 9.93
C VAL A 354 -6.70 -3.84 10.49
N ALA A 355 -7.82 -4.22 9.88
CA ALA A 355 -8.53 -5.42 10.31
C ALA A 355 -7.62 -6.66 10.18
N PRO A 356 -7.60 -7.57 11.18
CA PRO A 356 -6.69 -8.71 11.17
C PRO A 356 -6.73 -9.55 9.89
N GLU A 357 -7.91 -9.71 9.31
CA GLU A 357 -8.10 -10.46 8.07
C GLU A 357 -7.56 -9.74 6.81
N GLN A 358 -7.14 -8.48 6.93
CA GLN A 358 -6.44 -7.72 5.88
C GLN A 358 -4.95 -7.55 6.17
N ALA A 359 -4.56 -7.53 7.43
CA ALA A 359 -3.19 -7.25 7.87
C ALA A 359 -2.25 -8.41 7.50
N ALA A 360 -1.36 -8.22 6.53
CA ALA A 360 -0.32 -9.18 6.19
C ALA A 360 0.57 -9.44 7.42
N SER A 361 0.66 -10.68 7.84
CA SER A 361 1.51 -11.11 8.93
C SER A 361 2.52 -12.13 8.41
N TRP A 362 3.80 -11.74 8.40
CA TRP A 362 4.85 -12.41 7.66
C TRP A 362 5.59 -13.46 8.49
N ALA A 363 5.84 -14.63 7.88
CA ALA A 363 6.79 -15.62 8.35
C ALA A 363 7.87 -15.88 7.30
N TYR A 364 9.08 -16.07 7.78
CA TYR A 364 10.29 -16.27 6.98
C TYR A 364 11.01 -17.58 7.37
N PRO A 365 10.40 -18.75 7.24
CA PRO A 365 11.03 -20.00 7.62
C PRO A 365 12.26 -20.29 6.76
N GLN A 366 13.31 -20.81 7.39
CA GLN A 366 14.59 -21.12 6.76
C GLN A 366 15.10 -22.48 7.27
N SER A 367 15.78 -23.25 6.43
CA SER A 367 16.38 -24.54 6.80
C SER A 367 17.43 -24.47 7.92
N SER A 368 17.96 -23.27 8.19
CA SER A 368 18.89 -23.03 9.32
C SER A 368 18.20 -22.89 10.68
N MET A 369 16.86 -22.76 10.70
CA MET A 369 16.08 -22.60 11.93
C MET A 369 15.86 -23.96 12.61
N ASN A 370 15.95 -24.00 13.96
CA ASN A 370 15.49 -25.14 14.72
C ASN A 370 13.94 -25.13 14.84
N ALA A 371 13.37 -26.21 15.39
CA ALA A 371 11.93 -26.41 15.50
C ALA A 371 11.22 -25.27 16.29
N GLU A 372 11.84 -24.77 17.36
CA GLU A 372 11.28 -23.69 18.17
C GLU A 372 11.27 -22.36 17.38
N GLN A 373 12.37 -22.02 16.70
CA GLN A 373 12.46 -20.83 15.85
C GLN A 373 11.44 -20.86 14.70
N THR A 374 11.28 -22.02 14.06
CA THR A 374 10.29 -22.21 13.01
C THR A 374 8.87 -22.05 13.56
N ALA A 375 8.55 -22.68 14.69
CA ALA A 375 7.23 -22.56 15.31
C ALA A 375 6.93 -21.11 15.73
N PHE A 376 7.89 -20.41 16.35
CA PHE A 376 7.74 -19.01 16.72
C PHE A 376 7.45 -18.12 15.50
N ASN A 377 8.24 -18.29 14.45
CA ASN A 377 8.10 -17.53 13.21
C ASN A 377 6.71 -17.76 12.55
N ILE A 378 6.31 -19.02 12.40
CA ILE A 378 5.01 -19.38 11.81
C ILE A 378 3.85 -18.91 12.68
N ASN A 379 3.91 -19.08 14.01
CA ASN A 379 2.82 -18.70 14.91
C ASN A 379 2.55 -17.18 14.90
N THR A 380 3.52 -16.34 14.55
CA THR A 380 3.33 -14.91 14.41
C THR A 380 2.29 -14.58 13.34
N THR A 381 2.18 -15.40 12.28
CA THR A 381 1.20 -15.18 11.20
C THR A 381 -0.25 -15.34 11.65
N LEU A 382 -0.49 -16.03 12.77
CA LEU A 382 -1.84 -16.21 13.34
C LEU A 382 -2.44 -14.91 13.90
N LEU A 383 -1.64 -13.86 14.05
CA LEU A 383 -2.10 -12.52 14.48
C LEU A 383 -2.75 -11.72 13.35
N GLY A 384 -2.62 -12.16 12.12
CA GLY A 384 -3.16 -11.49 10.93
C GLY A 384 -3.40 -12.46 9.79
N ARG A 385 -3.28 -11.95 8.56
CA ARG A 385 -3.38 -12.75 7.34
C ARG A 385 -2.06 -13.49 7.10
N PHE A 386 -2.14 -14.77 6.82
CA PHE A 386 -0.98 -15.64 6.71
C PHE A 386 -0.17 -15.35 5.44
N PHE A 387 1.04 -14.80 5.63
CA PHE A 387 2.03 -14.55 4.58
C PHE A 387 3.29 -15.38 4.82
N LEU A 388 3.74 -16.06 3.77
CA LEU A 388 5.01 -16.78 3.75
C LEU A 388 5.98 -16.12 2.78
N SER A 389 7.22 -16.08 3.17
CA SER A 389 8.39 -15.84 2.33
C SER A 389 9.54 -16.73 2.87
N GLY A 390 10.72 -16.72 2.23
CA GLY A 390 11.81 -17.61 2.64
C GLY A 390 11.95 -18.83 1.73
N TYR A 391 13.07 -19.54 1.87
CA TYR A 391 13.39 -20.71 1.03
C TYR A 391 12.70 -21.98 1.52
N ILE A 392 11.36 -21.99 1.55
CA ILE A 392 10.56 -23.13 2.02
C ILE A 392 10.79 -24.43 1.23
N ASN A 393 11.21 -24.32 -0.03
CA ASN A 393 11.59 -25.46 -0.87
C ASN A 393 12.90 -26.14 -0.46
N ARG A 394 13.57 -25.65 0.58
CA ARG A 394 14.82 -26.21 1.12
C ARG A 394 14.67 -26.73 2.54
N MET A 395 13.48 -26.79 3.07
CA MET A 395 13.15 -27.22 4.43
C MET A 395 12.88 -28.72 4.49
#